data_1a7c81632609cff448af114ea88e4774
#
_entry.id   1a7c81632609cff448af114ea88e4774
#
_cell.length_a   1.000
_cell.length_b   1.000
_cell.length_c   1.000
_cell.angle_alpha   90.00
_cell.angle_beta   90.00
_cell.angle_gamma   90.00
#
_symmetry.space_group_name_H-M   'P 1'
#
loop_
_entity.id
_entity.type
_entity.pdbx_description
1 polymer ?
#
loop_
_entity_poly.entity_id
_entity_poly.type
_entity_poly.pdbx_seq_one_letter_code
_entity_poly.pdbx_strand_id
1 'polypeptide(L)'
;MLEIKDLVVNYGSIHALHGISLKVERGSIVTLVGANGAGKSTTLRAISGVVPAESGSIVFDGGEIAGLPAHRIVGRGLAQSPEGRMVFANLSVMENLQMGAYLRKDRANFPKDLDYIFSIFPRLKEREKQTAGTLSGGEQQMLAIGRALMSKPKCLMLDEPSLGIAPILVRTIFEKIVEINRELGLTILLVEQNANLALEISNRGYVLETGRIILSDSAAALRDNPEVRESYLGG
;
A
#
# COMPACT_ATOMS: atom_id res chain seq x y z
N MET A 1 -0.29 11.84 9.71
CA MET A 1 0.49 11.72 8.47
C MET A 1 -0.40 11.78 7.24
N LEU A 2 -1.38 10.90 7.12
CA LEU A 2 -2.44 10.92 6.12
C LEU A 2 -3.79 10.97 6.85
N GLU A 3 -4.68 11.87 6.45
CA GLU A 3 -6.02 12.03 7.02
C GLU A 3 -7.03 12.16 5.88
N ILE A 4 -8.07 11.36 5.93
CA ILE A 4 -9.19 11.37 4.99
C ILE A 4 -10.44 11.72 5.78
N LYS A 5 -11.24 12.68 5.27
CA LYS A 5 -12.50 13.09 5.89
C LYS A 5 -13.62 13.09 4.88
N ASP A 6 -14.69 12.37 5.20
CA ASP A 6 -15.95 12.31 4.46
C ASP A 6 -15.78 12.10 2.96
N LEU A 7 -14.83 11.22 2.58
CA LEU A 7 -14.46 10.98 1.19
C LEU A 7 -15.56 10.24 0.45
N VAL A 8 -16.09 10.86 -0.58
CA VAL A 8 -17.07 10.29 -1.51
C VAL A 8 -16.41 10.09 -2.86
N VAL A 9 -16.58 8.90 -3.44
CA VAL A 9 -16.06 8.57 -4.79
C VAL A 9 -17.12 7.86 -5.59
N ASN A 10 -17.34 8.33 -6.82
CA ASN A 10 -18.30 7.79 -7.75
C ASN A 10 -17.64 7.32 -9.06
N TYR A 11 -18.14 6.24 -9.62
CA TYR A 11 -17.86 5.79 -11.00
C TYR A 11 -19.14 5.93 -11.82
N GLY A 12 -19.34 7.09 -12.43
CA GLY A 12 -20.62 7.42 -13.08
C GLY A 12 -21.76 7.43 -12.04
N SER A 13 -22.76 6.56 -12.23
CA SER A 13 -23.89 6.41 -11.29
C SER A 13 -23.61 5.51 -10.09
N ILE A 14 -22.46 4.85 -10.05
CA ILE A 14 -22.12 3.92 -8.97
C ILE A 14 -21.36 4.66 -7.87
N HIS A 15 -21.95 4.72 -6.68
CA HIS A 15 -21.31 5.26 -5.50
C HIS A 15 -20.39 4.19 -4.89
N ALA A 16 -19.08 4.36 -5.03
CA ALA A 16 -18.08 3.40 -4.55
C ALA A 16 -17.64 3.67 -3.10
N LEU A 17 -17.60 4.95 -2.69
CA LEU A 17 -17.33 5.35 -1.30
C LEU A 17 -18.38 6.36 -0.85
N HIS A 18 -18.89 6.17 0.37
CA HIS A 18 -20.03 6.90 0.92
C HIS A 18 -19.64 7.79 2.12
N GLY A 19 -18.58 8.60 2.00
CA GLY A 19 -18.15 9.49 3.06
C GLY A 19 -17.26 8.78 4.09
N ILE A 20 -16.23 8.08 3.64
CA ILE A 20 -15.30 7.41 4.55
C ILE A 20 -14.34 8.40 5.19
N SER A 21 -14.00 8.15 6.46
CA SER A 21 -13.01 8.92 7.21
C SER A 21 -12.02 7.98 7.88
N LEU A 22 -10.71 8.19 7.65
CA LEU A 22 -9.65 7.41 8.28
C LEU A 22 -8.39 8.24 8.49
N LYS A 23 -7.55 7.80 9.42
CA LYS A 23 -6.30 8.46 9.77
C LYS A 23 -5.16 7.46 9.85
N VAL A 24 -4.01 7.83 9.27
CA VAL A 24 -2.76 7.07 9.33
C VAL A 24 -1.73 7.92 10.05
N GLU A 25 -1.33 7.49 11.25
CA GLU A 25 -0.33 8.19 12.04
C GLU A 25 1.07 7.99 11.45
N ARG A 26 1.96 8.93 11.71
CA ARG A 26 3.36 8.84 11.23
C ARG A 26 4.07 7.63 11.83
N GLY A 27 4.76 6.87 11.00
CA GLY A 27 5.53 5.69 11.41
C GLY A 27 4.70 4.48 11.80
N SER A 28 3.36 4.54 11.69
CA SER A 28 2.48 3.39 11.95
C SER A 28 2.20 2.57 10.71
N ILE A 29 1.82 1.31 10.93
CA ILE A 29 1.13 0.47 9.95
C ILE A 29 -0.35 0.54 10.28
N VAL A 30 -1.16 1.04 9.35
CA VAL A 30 -2.62 1.07 9.45
C VAL A 30 -3.20 0.22 8.34
N THR A 31 -4.20 -0.60 8.68
CA THR A 31 -4.84 -1.44 7.67
C THR A 31 -6.29 -1.06 7.40
N LEU A 32 -6.70 -1.21 6.13
CA LEU A 32 -8.07 -1.15 5.67
C LEU A 32 -8.45 -2.53 5.15
N VAL A 33 -9.29 -3.25 5.90
CA VAL A 33 -9.74 -4.59 5.54
C VAL A 33 -11.18 -4.58 5.07
N GLY A 34 -11.57 -5.55 4.27
CA GLY A 34 -12.92 -5.70 3.76
C GLY A 34 -13.01 -6.70 2.62
N ALA A 35 -14.20 -7.14 2.29
CA ALA A 35 -14.45 -8.05 1.18
C ALA A 35 -14.09 -7.45 -0.19
N ASN A 36 -14.04 -8.29 -1.23
CA ASN A 36 -13.90 -7.80 -2.60
C ASN A 36 -15.10 -6.91 -2.98
N GLY A 37 -14.80 -5.78 -3.62
CA GLY A 37 -15.82 -4.78 -3.95
C GLY A 37 -16.21 -3.83 -2.82
N ALA A 38 -15.64 -3.96 -1.61
CA ALA A 38 -15.95 -3.07 -0.49
C ALA A 38 -15.53 -1.60 -0.70
N GLY A 39 -14.64 -1.31 -1.68
CA GLY A 39 -14.14 0.04 -1.96
C GLY A 39 -12.67 0.26 -1.59
N LYS A 40 -11.94 -0.78 -1.17
CA LYS A 40 -10.54 -0.72 -0.71
C LYS A 40 -9.60 -0.08 -1.75
N SER A 41 -9.49 -0.67 -2.94
CA SER A 41 -8.63 -0.14 -4.01
C SER A 41 -9.12 1.20 -4.54
N THR A 42 -10.45 1.47 -4.49
CA THR A 42 -11.01 2.80 -4.80
C THR A 42 -10.48 3.85 -3.84
N THR A 43 -10.39 3.54 -2.54
CA THR A 43 -9.79 4.43 -1.54
C THR A 43 -8.35 4.78 -1.90
N LEU A 44 -7.52 3.78 -2.23
CA LEU A 44 -6.13 4.02 -2.64
C LEU A 44 -6.03 4.80 -3.94
N ARG A 45 -6.88 4.52 -4.92
CA ARG A 45 -6.92 5.25 -6.21
C ARG A 45 -7.30 6.72 -6.03
N ALA A 46 -8.22 7.02 -5.12
CA ALA A 46 -8.59 8.40 -4.79
C ALA A 46 -7.42 9.12 -4.10
N ILE A 47 -6.75 8.48 -3.12
CA ILE A 47 -5.58 9.04 -2.44
C ILE A 47 -4.43 9.29 -3.43
N SER A 48 -4.22 8.38 -4.40
CA SER A 48 -3.16 8.50 -5.42
C SER A 48 -3.48 9.50 -6.53
N GLY A 49 -4.69 10.10 -6.55
CA GLY A 49 -5.11 11.02 -7.61
C GLY A 49 -5.38 10.34 -8.96
N VAL A 50 -5.61 9.03 -8.97
CA VAL A 50 -5.99 8.25 -10.17
C VAL A 50 -7.49 8.36 -10.43
N VAL A 51 -8.29 8.44 -9.36
CA VAL A 51 -9.73 8.64 -9.42
C VAL A 51 -10.07 9.91 -8.66
N PRO A 52 -10.86 10.82 -9.25
CA PRO A 52 -11.25 12.05 -8.55
C PRO A 52 -12.22 11.75 -7.41
N ALA A 53 -12.08 12.46 -6.30
CA ALA A 53 -13.10 12.50 -5.26
C ALA A 53 -14.26 13.41 -5.70
N GLU A 54 -15.48 12.98 -5.42
CA GLU A 54 -16.68 13.81 -5.59
C GLU A 54 -16.76 14.87 -4.49
N SER A 55 -16.46 14.46 -3.25
CA SER A 55 -16.40 15.35 -2.10
C SER A 55 -15.50 14.77 -0.99
N GLY A 56 -15.30 15.55 0.06
CA GLY A 56 -14.41 15.21 1.17
C GLY A 56 -13.02 15.81 1.00
N SER A 57 -12.11 15.49 1.91
CA SER A 57 -10.74 15.97 1.89
C SER A 57 -9.74 14.86 2.11
N ILE A 58 -8.54 15.01 1.51
CA ILE A 58 -7.40 14.10 1.67
C ILE A 58 -6.19 14.95 2.01
N VAL A 59 -5.78 14.95 3.27
CA VAL A 59 -4.63 15.71 3.75
C VAL A 59 -3.44 14.78 3.95
N PHE A 60 -2.33 15.08 3.28
CA PHE A 60 -1.08 14.35 3.41
C PHE A 60 0.05 15.29 3.86
N ASP A 61 0.72 14.92 4.97
CA ASP A 61 1.84 15.68 5.56
C ASP A 61 1.51 17.17 5.77
N GLY A 62 0.27 17.46 6.20
CA GLY A 62 -0.25 18.82 6.45
C GLY A 62 -0.74 19.58 5.22
N GLY A 63 -0.72 18.99 4.04
CA GLY A 63 -1.19 19.62 2.81
C GLY A 63 -2.33 18.85 2.14
N GLU A 64 -3.33 19.56 1.62
CA GLU A 64 -4.40 18.97 0.81
C GLU A 64 -3.83 18.38 -0.48
N ILE A 65 -4.27 17.14 -0.80
CA ILE A 65 -3.84 16.43 -2.02
C ILE A 65 -5.00 16.00 -2.91
N ALA A 66 -6.26 16.12 -2.46
CA ALA A 66 -7.41 15.82 -3.30
C ALA A 66 -7.36 16.67 -4.58
N GLY A 67 -7.64 16.06 -5.72
CA GLY A 67 -7.60 16.71 -7.02
C GLY A 67 -6.21 17.00 -7.59
N LEU A 68 -5.13 16.67 -6.86
CA LEU A 68 -3.78 16.78 -7.43
C LEU A 68 -3.51 15.61 -8.38
N PRO A 69 -2.77 15.85 -9.48
CA PRO A 69 -2.35 14.77 -10.37
C PRO A 69 -1.35 13.84 -9.67
N ALA A 70 -1.42 12.54 -9.98
CA ALA A 70 -0.66 11.47 -9.33
C ALA A 70 0.85 11.75 -9.21
N HIS A 71 1.49 12.29 -10.25
CA HIS A 71 2.92 12.60 -10.22
C HIS A 71 3.28 13.66 -9.16
N ARG A 72 2.39 14.61 -8.86
CA ARG A 72 2.60 15.59 -7.78
C ARG A 72 2.43 14.97 -6.40
N ILE A 73 1.50 14.01 -6.27
CA ILE A 73 1.29 13.25 -5.02
C ILE A 73 2.53 12.41 -4.71
N VAL A 74 3.04 11.67 -5.70
CA VAL A 74 4.31 10.91 -5.56
C VAL A 74 5.47 11.86 -5.21
N GLY A 75 5.54 13.02 -5.87
CA GLY A 75 6.57 14.04 -5.57
C GLY A 75 6.51 14.61 -4.14
N ARG A 76 5.37 14.50 -3.45
CA ARG A 76 5.23 14.84 -2.02
C ARG A 76 5.66 13.72 -1.07
N GLY A 77 5.94 12.51 -1.59
CA GLY A 77 6.40 11.36 -0.85
C GLY A 77 5.32 10.35 -0.50
N LEU A 78 4.22 10.29 -1.24
CA LEU A 78 3.21 9.24 -1.10
C LEU A 78 3.34 8.29 -2.31
N ALA A 79 3.75 7.05 -2.07
CA ALA A 79 3.93 6.03 -3.10
C ALA A 79 2.93 4.88 -2.91
N GLN A 80 2.63 4.18 -4.00
CA GLN A 80 1.75 3.03 -4.00
C GLN A 80 2.40 1.84 -4.71
N SER A 81 2.28 0.64 -4.11
CA SER A 81 2.41 -0.64 -4.79
C SER A 81 0.99 -1.12 -5.10
N PRO A 82 0.53 -1.06 -6.36
CA PRO A 82 -0.86 -1.38 -6.71
C PRO A 82 -1.12 -2.88 -6.71
N GLU A 83 -2.41 -3.23 -6.66
CA GLU A 83 -2.90 -4.58 -6.88
C GLU A 83 -2.39 -5.14 -8.22
N GLY A 84 -2.17 -6.44 -8.29
CA GLY A 84 -1.68 -7.10 -9.52
C GLY A 84 -0.22 -6.80 -9.83
N ARG A 85 0.55 -6.26 -8.85
CA ARG A 85 2.01 -6.02 -8.92
C ARG A 85 2.42 -4.94 -9.90
N MET A 86 1.82 -4.90 -11.10
CA MET A 86 2.04 -3.94 -12.18
C MET A 86 3.52 -3.63 -12.43
N VAL A 87 4.36 -4.69 -12.48
CA VAL A 87 5.76 -4.55 -12.90
C VAL A 87 5.83 -4.26 -14.39
N PHE A 88 6.86 -3.55 -14.83
CA PHE A 88 7.16 -3.39 -16.26
C PHE A 88 7.75 -4.71 -16.76
N ALA A 89 6.91 -5.58 -17.31
CA ALA A 89 7.23 -6.98 -17.63
C ALA A 89 8.42 -7.13 -18.61
N ASN A 90 8.59 -6.19 -19.52
CA ASN A 90 9.66 -6.20 -20.53
C ASN A 90 10.97 -5.57 -20.06
N LEU A 91 10.99 -4.94 -18.87
CA LEU A 91 12.19 -4.38 -18.27
C LEU A 91 12.81 -5.38 -17.30
N SER A 92 14.12 -5.26 -17.07
CA SER A 92 14.81 -5.99 -16.04
C SER A 92 14.37 -5.58 -14.63
N VAL A 93 14.75 -6.37 -13.62
CA VAL A 93 14.56 -6.04 -12.21
C VAL A 93 15.20 -4.68 -11.89
N MET A 94 16.46 -4.48 -12.30
CA MET A 94 17.18 -3.23 -12.08
C MET A 94 16.48 -2.03 -12.72
N GLU A 95 16.05 -2.14 -13.96
CA GLU A 95 15.33 -1.07 -14.66
C GLU A 95 13.99 -0.74 -13.99
N ASN A 96 13.24 -1.77 -13.52
CA ASN A 96 12.03 -1.54 -12.73
C ASN A 96 12.32 -0.74 -11.47
N LEU A 97 13.37 -1.07 -10.72
CA LEU A 97 13.76 -0.32 -9.52
C LEU A 97 14.14 1.12 -9.88
N GLN A 98 14.91 1.33 -10.92
CA GLN A 98 15.31 2.67 -11.40
C GLN A 98 14.09 3.52 -11.81
N MET A 99 13.06 2.92 -12.42
CA MET A 99 11.81 3.63 -12.73
C MET A 99 11.12 4.17 -11.48
N GLY A 100 11.21 3.47 -10.33
CA GLY A 100 10.69 3.97 -9.06
C GLY A 100 11.33 5.29 -8.59
N ALA A 101 12.58 5.53 -9.01
CA ALA A 101 13.33 6.74 -8.67
C ALA A 101 13.15 7.89 -9.68
N TYR A 102 12.28 7.77 -10.68
CA TYR A 102 12.17 8.69 -11.82
C TYR A 102 12.02 10.18 -11.43
N LEU A 103 11.26 10.48 -10.38
CA LEU A 103 11.02 11.86 -9.92
C LEU A 103 12.13 12.39 -8.98
N ARG A 104 13.09 11.56 -8.58
CA ARG A 104 14.13 11.94 -7.63
C ARG A 104 15.25 12.74 -8.28
N LYS A 105 15.77 13.69 -7.52
CA LYS A 105 16.90 14.54 -7.94
C LYS A 105 18.22 14.15 -7.24
N ASP A 106 18.14 13.39 -6.14
CA ASP A 106 19.28 13.00 -5.28
C ASP A 106 19.98 11.72 -5.77
N ARG A 107 20.41 11.70 -7.04
CA ARG A 107 20.99 10.52 -7.72
C ARG A 107 22.17 9.90 -6.98
N ALA A 108 22.93 10.68 -6.23
CA ALA A 108 24.05 10.19 -5.43
C ALA A 108 23.65 9.16 -4.35
N ASN A 109 22.40 9.16 -3.91
CA ASN A 109 21.88 8.23 -2.91
C ASN A 109 21.29 6.93 -3.52
N PHE A 110 21.15 6.84 -4.85
CA PHE A 110 20.56 5.66 -5.50
C PHE A 110 21.27 4.35 -5.17
N PRO A 111 22.61 4.25 -5.18
CA PRO A 111 23.29 3.01 -4.82
C PRO A 111 22.96 2.53 -3.42
N LYS A 112 22.94 3.45 -2.44
CA LYS A 112 22.60 3.13 -1.06
C LYS A 112 21.17 2.61 -0.92
N ASP A 113 20.22 3.23 -1.62
CA ASP A 113 18.81 2.83 -1.57
C ASP A 113 18.60 1.48 -2.28
N LEU A 114 19.33 1.21 -3.39
CA LEU A 114 19.35 -0.10 -4.04
C LEU A 114 19.94 -1.19 -3.14
N ASP A 115 21.05 -0.91 -2.47
CA ASP A 115 21.68 -1.85 -1.53
C ASP A 115 20.72 -2.18 -0.38
N TYR A 116 19.98 -1.20 0.11
CA TYR A 116 18.93 -1.43 1.11
C TYR A 116 17.83 -2.34 0.57
N ILE A 117 17.29 -2.08 -0.63
CA ILE A 117 16.25 -2.91 -1.24
C ILE A 117 16.76 -4.34 -1.44
N PHE A 118 17.99 -4.51 -1.86
CA PHE A 118 18.62 -5.81 -2.06
C PHE A 118 18.90 -6.53 -0.73
N SER A 119 19.14 -5.81 0.36
CA SER A 119 19.24 -6.41 1.70
C SER A 119 17.89 -6.94 2.19
N ILE A 120 16.81 -6.20 1.94
CA ILE A 120 15.43 -6.61 2.27
C ILE A 120 14.94 -7.76 1.38
N PHE A 121 15.25 -7.69 0.08
CA PHE A 121 14.83 -8.66 -0.94
C PHE A 121 16.04 -9.25 -1.70
N PRO A 122 16.84 -10.16 -1.10
CA PRO A 122 18.07 -10.68 -1.72
C PRO A 122 17.84 -11.35 -3.07
N ARG A 123 16.66 -11.97 -3.27
CA ARG A 123 16.29 -12.58 -4.54
C ARG A 123 16.26 -11.60 -5.71
N LEU A 124 15.94 -10.34 -5.46
CA LEU A 124 15.97 -9.31 -6.51
C LEU A 124 17.41 -8.99 -6.96
N LYS A 125 18.39 -9.05 -6.04
CA LYS A 125 19.80 -8.86 -6.36
C LYS A 125 20.33 -10.01 -7.24
N GLU A 126 20.03 -11.25 -6.86
CA GLU A 126 20.42 -12.44 -7.63
C GLU A 126 19.90 -12.39 -9.08
N ARG A 127 18.79 -11.69 -9.30
CA ARG A 127 18.04 -11.61 -10.56
C ARG A 127 18.03 -10.20 -11.17
N GLU A 128 18.94 -9.33 -10.79
CA GLU A 128 18.92 -7.90 -11.15
C GLU A 128 18.83 -7.65 -12.67
N LYS A 129 19.42 -8.54 -13.47
CA LYS A 129 19.41 -8.48 -14.95
C LYS A 129 18.27 -9.26 -15.58
N GLN A 130 17.51 -10.03 -14.82
CA GLN A 130 16.41 -10.86 -15.33
C GLN A 130 15.22 -9.98 -15.71
N THR A 131 14.55 -10.33 -16.79
CA THR A 131 13.31 -9.70 -17.25
C THR A 131 12.19 -9.92 -16.22
N ALA A 132 11.58 -8.84 -15.71
CA ALA A 132 10.64 -8.88 -14.60
C ALA A 132 9.41 -9.75 -14.86
N GLY A 133 8.94 -9.83 -16.11
CA GLY A 133 7.81 -10.70 -16.49
C GLY A 133 8.06 -12.19 -16.28
N THR A 134 9.34 -12.63 -16.17
CA THR A 134 9.71 -14.04 -15.96
C THR A 134 9.90 -14.41 -14.49
N LEU A 135 9.75 -13.45 -13.57
CA LEU A 135 9.82 -13.70 -12.14
C LEU A 135 8.57 -14.43 -11.63
N SER A 136 8.73 -15.18 -10.53
CA SER A 136 7.57 -15.71 -9.80
C SER A 136 6.67 -14.59 -9.24
N GLY A 137 5.40 -14.91 -8.93
CA GLY A 137 4.47 -13.91 -8.40
C GLY A 137 4.95 -13.23 -7.13
N GLY A 138 5.58 -13.96 -6.22
CA GLY A 138 6.16 -13.37 -5.00
C GLY A 138 7.36 -12.46 -5.28
N GLU A 139 8.23 -12.83 -6.22
CA GLU A 139 9.36 -11.98 -6.62
C GLU A 139 8.88 -10.71 -7.34
N GLN A 140 7.83 -10.81 -8.17
CA GLN A 140 7.20 -9.62 -8.77
C GLN A 140 6.58 -8.70 -7.71
N GLN A 141 6.00 -9.25 -6.65
CA GLN A 141 5.46 -8.45 -5.54
C GLN A 141 6.58 -7.75 -4.77
N MET A 142 7.68 -8.44 -4.46
CA MET A 142 8.86 -7.85 -3.85
C MET A 142 9.42 -6.73 -4.73
N LEU A 143 9.46 -6.93 -6.07
CA LEU A 143 9.90 -5.93 -7.03
C LEU A 143 8.98 -4.71 -7.05
N ALA A 144 7.66 -4.89 -7.01
CA ALA A 144 6.68 -3.79 -6.95
C ALA A 144 6.85 -2.95 -5.69
N ILE A 145 7.03 -3.59 -4.52
CA ILE A 145 7.32 -2.91 -3.25
C ILE A 145 8.67 -2.20 -3.33
N GLY A 146 9.73 -2.87 -3.79
CA GLY A 146 11.06 -2.29 -3.96
C GLY A 146 11.05 -1.07 -4.89
N ARG A 147 10.33 -1.14 -6.01
CA ARG A 147 10.14 -0.02 -6.93
C ARG A 147 9.45 1.17 -6.24
N ALA A 148 8.42 0.93 -5.44
CA ALA A 148 7.76 2.00 -4.69
C ALA A 148 8.71 2.63 -3.65
N LEU A 149 9.54 1.84 -2.96
CA LEU A 149 10.54 2.30 -2.00
C LEU A 149 11.63 3.16 -2.66
N MET A 150 11.98 2.88 -3.94
CA MET A 150 12.95 3.69 -4.68
C MET A 150 12.51 5.15 -4.86
N SER A 151 11.22 5.48 -4.72
CA SER A 151 10.75 6.87 -4.69
C SER A 151 11.09 7.59 -3.38
N LYS A 152 11.61 6.89 -2.37
CA LYS A 152 11.92 7.39 -1.02
C LYS A 152 10.70 8.00 -0.34
N PRO A 153 9.61 7.22 -0.21
CA PRO A 153 8.34 7.75 0.25
C PRO A 153 8.35 8.06 1.75
N LYS A 154 7.50 8.98 2.17
CA LYS A 154 7.11 9.22 3.57
C LYS A 154 5.97 8.32 4.00
N CYS A 155 5.13 7.90 3.03
CA CYS A 155 4.04 6.97 3.21
C CYS A 155 3.98 6.01 2.03
N LEU A 156 3.90 4.73 2.31
CA LEU A 156 3.75 3.66 1.34
C LEU A 156 2.35 3.06 1.45
N MET A 157 1.63 3.02 0.35
CA MET A 157 0.34 2.33 0.23
C MET A 157 0.54 0.99 -0.47
N LEU A 158 0.01 -0.08 0.12
CA LEU A 158 0.09 -1.44 -0.38
C LEU A 158 -1.32 -1.97 -0.65
N ASP A 159 -1.59 -2.34 -1.89
CA ASP A 159 -2.89 -2.83 -2.35
C ASP A 159 -2.84 -4.34 -2.54
N GLU A 160 -3.43 -5.07 -1.60
CA GLU A 160 -3.52 -6.54 -1.56
C GLU A 160 -2.19 -7.26 -1.87
N PRO A 161 -1.12 -6.99 -1.10
CA PRO A 161 0.19 -7.57 -1.39
C PRO A 161 0.25 -9.09 -1.25
N SER A 162 -0.76 -9.73 -0.65
CA SER A 162 -0.85 -11.20 -0.51
C SER A 162 -1.53 -11.89 -1.70
N LEU A 163 -2.22 -11.14 -2.57
CA LEU A 163 -3.09 -11.71 -3.58
C LEU A 163 -2.34 -12.54 -4.62
N GLY A 164 -2.78 -13.81 -4.79
CA GLY A 164 -2.23 -14.71 -5.79
C GLY A 164 -0.76 -15.12 -5.54
N ILE A 165 -0.34 -15.16 -4.28
CA ILE A 165 1.00 -15.54 -3.84
C ILE A 165 0.92 -16.79 -2.96
N ALA A 166 1.93 -17.66 -3.07
CA ALA A 166 2.02 -18.84 -2.24
C ALA A 166 2.10 -18.48 -0.74
N PRO A 167 1.40 -19.20 0.16
CA PRO A 167 1.28 -18.83 1.58
C PRO A 167 2.61 -18.57 2.30
N ILE A 168 3.65 -19.34 1.99
CA ILE A 168 4.97 -19.17 2.59
C ILE A 168 5.60 -17.80 2.21
N LEU A 169 5.42 -17.38 0.97
CA LEU A 169 5.94 -16.08 0.49
C LEU A 169 5.11 -14.91 1.02
N VAL A 170 3.81 -15.11 1.25
CA VAL A 170 2.95 -14.10 1.89
C VAL A 170 3.51 -13.73 3.26
N ARG A 171 3.82 -14.72 4.12
CA ARG A 171 4.42 -14.47 5.43
C ARG A 171 5.72 -13.69 5.32
N THR A 172 6.61 -14.10 4.41
CA THR A 172 7.88 -13.40 4.16
C THR A 172 7.64 -11.94 3.77
N ILE A 173 6.67 -11.67 2.88
CA ILE A 173 6.35 -10.30 2.46
C ILE A 173 5.86 -9.47 3.64
N PHE A 174 4.98 -10.01 4.50
CA PHE A 174 4.46 -9.32 5.67
C PHE A 174 5.55 -9.05 6.71
N GLU A 175 6.45 -10.00 6.96
CA GLU A 175 7.64 -9.80 7.79
C GLU A 175 8.51 -8.65 7.26
N LYS A 176 8.72 -8.60 5.92
CA LYS A 176 9.49 -7.51 5.29
C LYS A 176 8.77 -6.16 5.37
N ILE A 177 7.45 -6.11 5.30
CA ILE A 177 6.67 -4.89 5.52
C ILE A 177 6.91 -4.34 6.94
N VAL A 178 6.89 -5.20 7.96
CA VAL A 178 7.19 -4.81 9.35
C VAL A 178 8.64 -4.34 9.50
N GLU A 179 9.60 -5.05 8.89
CA GLU A 179 11.02 -4.70 8.90
C GLU A 179 11.24 -3.31 8.29
N ILE A 180 10.68 -3.05 7.10
CA ILE A 180 10.74 -1.75 6.42
C ILE A 180 10.14 -0.63 7.27
N ASN A 181 8.95 -0.86 7.86
CA ASN A 181 8.33 0.11 8.75
C ASN A 181 9.24 0.46 9.93
N ARG A 182 9.78 -0.56 10.61
CA ARG A 182 10.63 -0.40 11.80
C ARG A 182 11.94 0.30 11.46
N GLU A 183 12.64 -0.12 10.41
CA GLU A 183 13.98 0.37 10.08
C GLU A 183 13.98 1.79 9.50
N LEU A 184 12.99 2.09 8.67
CA LEU A 184 12.88 3.40 8.02
C LEU A 184 11.96 4.38 8.76
N GLY A 185 11.21 3.94 9.79
CA GLY A 185 10.11 4.72 10.37
C GLY A 185 9.03 5.05 9.35
N LEU A 186 8.90 4.22 8.30
CA LEU A 186 8.02 4.47 7.16
C LEU A 186 6.55 4.28 7.56
N THR A 187 5.71 5.26 7.26
CA THR A 187 4.27 5.13 7.42
C THR A 187 3.70 4.20 6.35
N ILE A 188 2.84 3.26 6.73
CA ILE A 188 2.26 2.29 5.78
C ILE A 188 0.73 2.27 5.91
N LEU A 189 0.04 2.40 4.78
CA LEU A 189 -1.37 2.08 4.65
C LEU A 189 -1.49 0.77 3.86
N LEU A 190 -1.90 -0.29 4.56
CA LEU A 190 -2.06 -1.62 4.01
C LEU A 190 -3.53 -1.88 3.72
N VAL A 191 -3.85 -2.23 2.50
CA VAL A 191 -5.17 -2.69 2.09
C VAL A 191 -5.11 -4.19 1.84
N GLU A 192 -6.00 -4.95 2.48
CA GLU A 192 -6.01 -6.41 2.42
C GLU A 192 -7.42 -7.01 2.52
N GLN A 193 -7.59 -8.15 1.87
CA GLN A 193 -8.73 -9.02 2.09
C GLN A 193 -8.47 -9.98 3.27
N ASN A 194 -7.23 -10.43 3.44
CA ASN A 194 -6.83 -11.28 4.56
C ASN A 194 -6.68 -10.45 5.83
N ALA A 195 -7.80 -10.28 6.55
CA ALA A 195 -7.84 -9.47 7.77
C ALA A 195 -6.93 -10.01 8.88
N ASN A 196 -6.76 -11.34 9.01
CA ASN A 196 -5.89 -11.95 10.01
C ASN A 196 -4.46 -11.44 9.90
N LEU A 197 -3.86 -11.61 8.72
CA LEU A 197 -2.48 -11.20 8.47
C LEU A 197 -2.32 -9.68 8.56
N ALA A 198 -3.29 -8.93 8.04
CA ALA A 198 -3.23 -7.47 8.05
C ALA A 198 -3.29 -6.90 9.47
N LEU A 199 -4.22 -7.38 10.30
CA LEU A 199 -4.36 -6.93 11.69
C LEU A 199 -3.20 -7.41 12.58
N GLU A 200 -2.56 -8.54 12.25
CA GLU A 200 -1.40 -9.06 13.01
C GLU A 200 -0.23 -8.07 13.02
N ILE A 201 0.02 -7.39 11.89
CA ILE A 201 1.15 -6.48 11.73
C ILE A 201 0.82 -5.01 11.92
N SER A 202 -0.46 -4.67 12.11
CA SER A 202 -0.92 -3.28 12.12
C SER A 202 -1.07 -2.72 13.54
N ASN A 203 -0.95 -1.40 13.67
CA ASN A 203 -1.25 -0.67 14.90
C ASN A 203 -2.75 -0.38 15.04
N ARG A 204 -3.40 -0.05 13.92
CA ARG A 204 -4.82 0.30 13.84
C ARG A 204 -5.44 -0.32 12.59
N GLY A 205 -6.72 -0.67 12.68
CA GLY A 205 -7.49 -1.17 11.55
C GLY A 205 -8.78 -0.40 11.33
N TYR A 206 -9.25 -0.48 10.09
CA TYR A 206 -10.55 -0.02 9.64
C TYR A 206 -11.20 -1.15 8.87
N VAL A 207 -12.47 -1.44 9.15
CA VAL A 207 -13.26 -2.43 8.41
C VAL A 207 -14.17 -1.68 7.45
N LEU A 208 -13.99 -1.95 6.17
CA LEU A 208 -14.75 -1.34 5.08
C LEU A 208 -15.75 -2.33 4.52
N GLU A 209 -17.01 -1.95 4.48
CA GLU A 209 -18.08 -2.72 3.87
C GLU A 209 -18.95 -1.81 3.00
N THR A 210 -19.16 -2.21 1.75
CA THR A 210 -20.01 -1.49 0.78
C THR A 210 -19.77 0.03 0.79
N GLY A 211 -18.49 0.44 0.70
CA GLY A 211 -18.09 1.85 0.65
C GLY A 211 -18.22 2.63 1.96
N ARG A 212 -18.42 1.96 3.11
CA ARG A 212 -18.53 2.57 4.44
C ARG A 212 -17.56 1.95 5.43
N ILE A 213 -16.95 2.74 6.28
CA ILE A 213 -16.22 2.22 7.44
C ILE A 213 -17.24 1.88 8.52
N ILE A 214 -17.35 0.58 8.83
CA ILE A 214 -18.29 0.06 9.83
C ILE A 214 -17.66 -0.08 11.21
N LEU A 215 -16.35 -0.38 11.27
CA LEU A 215 -15.60 -0.51 12.52
C LEU A 215 -14.22 0.15 12.36
N SER A 216 -13.73 0.74 13.44
CA SER A 216 -12.36 1.24 13.51
C SER A 216 -11.84 1.21 14.93
N ASP A 217 -10.69 0.57 15.14
CA ASP A 217 -10.05 0.50 16.47
C ASP A 217 -8.57 0.17 16.34
N SER A 218 -7.87 -0.03 17.47
CA SER A 218 -6.58 -0.69 17.48
C SER A 218 -6.67 -2.06 16.82
N ALA A 219 -5.62 -2.48 16.14
CA ALA A 219 -5.63 -3.79 15.47
C ALA A 219 -5.86 -4.94 16.46
N ALA A 220 -5.33 -4.81 17.69
CA ALA A 220 -5.54 -5.78 18.76
C ALA A 220 -7.03 -5.88 19.14
N ALA A 221 -7.71 -4.75 19.35
CA ALA A 221 -9.15 -4.73 19.70
C ALA A 221 -10.00 -5.31 18.57
N LEU A 222 -9.68 -5.01 17.30
CA LEU A 222 -10.40 -5.59 16.16
C LEU A 222 -10.20 -7.12 16.04
N ARG A 223 -9.03 -7.64 16.37
CA ARG A 223 -8.78 -9.10 16.38
C ARG A 223 -9.59 -9.82 17.45
N ASP A 224 -9.87 -9.15 18.56
CA ASP A 224 -10.67 -9.71 19.66
C ASP A 224 -12.17 -9.47 19.49
N ASN A 225 -12.58 -8.64 18.53
CA ASN A 225 -13.98 -8.32 18.27
C ASN A 225 -14.71 -9.54 17.66
N PRO A 226 -15.82 -10.03 18.29
CA PRO A 226 -16.54 -11.21 17.80
C PRO A 226 -17.08 -11.06 16.38
N GLU A 227 -17.61 -9.89 16.02
CA GLU A 227 -18.15 -9.58 14.69
C GLU A 227 -17.05 -9.65 13.60
N VAL A 228 -15.87 -9.10 13.90
CA VAL A 228 -14.70 -9.17 13.00
C VAL A 228 -14.22 -10.61 12.88
N ARG A 229 -14.19 -11.37 13.96
CA ARG A 229 -13.78 -12.78 13.96
C ARG A 229 -14.69 -13.63 13.10
N GLU A 230 -15.98 -13.49 13.27
CA GLU A 230 -16.97 -14.28 12.52
C GLU A 230 -16.98 -13.92 11.03
N SER A 231 -16.93 -12.62 10.70
CA SER A 231 -17.09 -12.15 9.31
C SER A 231 -15.79 -12.14 8.49
N TYR A 232 -14.62 -11.94 9.12
CA TYR A 232 -13.37 -11.65 8.41
C TYR A 232 -12.17 -12.51 8.84
N LEU A 233 -12.22 -13.20 10.01
CA LEU A 233 -11.07 -13.96 10.50
C LEU A 233 -11.24 -15.48 10.34
N GLY A 234 -12.38 -15.95 9.87
CA GLY A 234 -12.70 -17.37 9.69
C GLY A 234 -12.80 -18.06 11.04
N GLY A 235 -13.90 -17.77 11.74
CA GLY A 235 -14.22 -18.25 13.10
C GLY A 235 -14.19 -19.77 13.25
#